data_5b11292cbfc0061527a78e865b00db77
#
_entry.id   5b11292cbfc0061527a78e865b00db77
#
_cell.length_a   1.000
_cell.length_b   1.000
_cell.length_c   1.000
_cell.angle_alpha   90.00
_cell.angle_beta   90.00
_cell.angle_gamma   90.00
#
_symmetry.space_group_name_H-M   'P 1'
#
loop_
_entity.id
_entity.type
_entity.pdbx_description
1 polymer ?
#
loop_
_entity_poly.entity_id
_entity_poly.type
_entity_poly.pdbx_seq_one_letter_code
_entity_poly.pdbx_strand_id
1 'polypeptide(L)'
;MATDVRSDLAPTGVLRASINLGNPVLAQGTPEQPGGVTVDIARELALRLEVPVEFVCFQAAKQSFEALADGRADLGFLAIEPARADQLAFTPPYVIIEGVYVVPESSPVSTPAEVDRVGTRVGVKEGSAYDLFLTRTLQHATIVRGAEGVDLFHAESLDAGAGIRKPVEEFVARTPGTRVIQDRFMEIRQAVCTPKRHADTTIWLSDQIEQLKASGFVADSLKRSGRLDAAVAPLSD
;
A
#
# COMPACT_ATOMS: atom_id res chain seq x y z
N MET A 1 0.83 2.26 32.83
CA MET A 1 1.32 0.86 32.79
C MET A 1 2.15 0.73 31.53
N ALA A 2 3.34 0.15 31.60
CA ALA A 2 4.12 -0.09 30.40
C ALA A 2 3.33 -1.09 29.54
N THR A 3 3.05 -0.72 28.30
CA THR A 3 2.36 -1.57 27.32
C THR A 3 3.25 -2.78 27.06
N ASP A 4 2.72 -3.98 27.27
CA ASP A 4 3.44 -5.20 26.88
C ASP A 4 3.31 -5.40 25.38
N VAL A 5 4.24 -4.77 24.64
CA VAL A 5 4.29 -4.80 23.17
C VAL A 5 4.23 -6.22 22.62
N ARG A 6 4.89 -7.17 23.30
CA ARG A 6 4.92 -8.57 22.87
C ARG A 6 3.54 -9.21 23.00
N SER A 7 2.81 -8.96 24.09
CA SER A 7 1.47 -9.52 24.26
C SER A 7 0.45 -8.91 23.28
N ASP A 8 0.63 -7.65 22.89
CA ASP A 8 -0.22 -6.98 21.91
C ASP A 8 0.01 -7.48 20.46
N LEU A 9 1.27 -7.68 20.08
CA LEU A 9 1.66 -8.04 18.71
C LEU A 9 1.76 -9.55 18.48
N ALA A 10 1.91 -10.34 19.53
CA ALA A 10 2.00 -11.80 19.45
C ALA A 10 1.18 -12.46 20.56
N PRO A 11 -0.15 -12.23 20.62
CA PRO A 11 -1.00 -12.74 21.71
C PRO A 11 -1.05 -14.28 21.77
N THR A 12 -0.72 -14.94 20.66
CA THR A 12 -0.64 -16.41 20.57
C THR A 12 0.79 -16.94 20.70
N GLY A 13 1.78 -16.07 20.98
CA GLY A 13 3.20 -16.39 20.93
C GLY A 13 3.81 -16.33 19.52
N VAL A 14 3.02 -15.96 18.50
CA VAL A 14 3.43 -15.80 17.09
C VAL A 14 2.96 -14.45 16.61
N LEU A 15 3.83 -13.70 15.91
CA LEU A 15 3.46 -12.46 15.20
C LEU A 15 2.77 -12.81 13.88
N ARG A 16 1.46 -12.58 13.77
CA ARG A 16 0.71 -12.79 12.52
C ARG A 16 0.74 -11.51 11.70
N ALA A 17 1.57 -11.50 10.65
CA ALA A 17 1.76 -10.34 9.77
C ALA A 17 0.90 -10.45 8.51
N SER A 18 0.00 -9.49 8.30
CA SER A 18 -0.82 -9.38 7.10
C SER A 18 0.00 -8.82 5.94
N ILE A 19 0.14 -9.58 4.85
CA ILE A 19 0.93 -9.25 3.67
C ILE A 19 0.03 -9.09 2.45
N ASN A 20 0.08 -7.92 1.82
CA ASN A 20 -0.68 -7.64 0.58
C ASN A 20 0.18 -7.92 -0.65
N LEU A 21 0.10 -9.15 -1.20
CA LEU A 21 0.77 -9.55 -2.44
C LEU A 21 0.20 -8.83 -3.69
N GLY A 22 -0.99 -8.23 -3.58
CA GLY A 22 -1.57 -7.40 -4.64
C GLY A 22 -0.90 -6.02 -4.81
N ASN A 23 0.16 -5.74 -4.03
CA ASN A 23 1.04 -4.60 -4.23
C ASN A 23 2.47 -5.10 -4.52
N PRO A 24 2.81 -5.37 -5.79
CA PRO A 24 4.08 -5.99 -6.16
C PRO A 24 5.30 -5.08 -5.92
N VAL A 25 5.11 -3.82 -5.61
CA VAL A 25 6.19 -2.90 -5.22
C VAL A 25 6.69 -3.24 -3.81
N LEU A 26 5.81 -3.69 -2.92
CA LEU A 26 6.13 -3.90 -1.51
C LEU A 26 6.23 -5.37 -1.11
N ALA A 27 5.48 -6.25 -1.79
CA ALA A 27 5.48 -7.69 -1.54
C ALA A 27 5.44 -8.47 -2.85
N GLN A 28 6.17 -9.57 -2.92
CA GLN A 28 6.26 -10.46 -4.08
C GLN A 28 6.23 -11.92 -3.63
N GLY A 29 6.19 -12.83 -4.61
CA GLY A 29 6.20 -14.27 -4.37
C GLY A 29 4.81 -14.87 -4.23
N THR A 30 4.73 -15.97 -3.50
CA THR A 30 3.49 -16.71 -3.24
C THR A 30 3.14 -16.67 -1.75
N PRO A 31 1.92 -17.04 -1.35
CA PRO A 31 1.57 -17.15 0.07
C PRO A 31 2.49 -18.07 0.88
N GLU A 32 3.04 -19.12 0.23
CA GLU A 32 3.97 -20.07 0.86
C GLU A 32 5.40 -19.54 0.96
N GLN A 33 5.76 -18.64 0.03
CA GLN A 33 7.09 -18.04 -0.07
C GLN A 33 7.00 -16.54 -0.36
N PRO A 34 6.46 -15.73 0.56
CA PRO A 34 6.38 -14.30 0.36
C PRO A 34 7.76 -13.64 0.56
N GLY A 35 7.97 -12.55 -0.18
CA GLY A 35 9.18 -11.73 -0.13
C GLY A 35 8.85 -10.24 -0.26
N GLY A 36 9.90 -9.42 -0.30
CA GLY A 36 9.78 -7.97 -0.43
C GLY A 36 9.88 -7.22 0.89
N VAL A 37 9.85 -5.89 0.82
CA VAL A 37 10.17 -5.03 1.96
C VAL A 37 9.22 -5.21 3.15
N THR A 38 7.93 -5.49 2.90
CA THR A 38 6.97 -5.75 3.99
C THR A 38 7.29 -7.03 4.75
N VAL A 39 7.69 -8.07 4.02
CA VAL A 39 8.06 -9.36 4.60
C VAL A 39 9.36 -9.24 5.40
N ASP A 40 10.34 -8.51 4.86
CA ASP A 40 11.63 -8.29 5.53
C ASP A 40 11.43 -7.50 6.84
N ILE A 41 10.61 -6.44 6.82
CA ILE A 41 10.28 -5.66 8.03
C ILE A 41 9.55 -6.56 9.05
N ALA A 42 8.57 -7.36 8.62
CA ALA A 42 7.85 -8.24 9.55
C ALA A 42 8.76 -9.27 10.22
N ARG A 43 9.71 -9.84 9.46
CA ARG A 43 10.74 -10.76 10.01
C ARG A 43 11.63 -10.08 11.04
N GLU A 44 12.09 -8.86 10.72
CA GLU A 44 12.96 -8.09 11.62
C GLU A 44 12.22 -7.69 12.91
N LEU A 45 10.95 -7.26 12.81
CA LEU A 45 10.14 -6.97 13.99
C LEU A 45 9.90 -8.21 14.86
N ALA A 46 9.61 -9.36 14.25
CA ALA A 46 9.46 -10.62 14.97
C ALA A 46 10.76 -11.04 15.69
N LEU A 47 11.92 -10.85 15.03
CA LEU A 47 13.24 -11.10 15.64
C LEU A 47 13.45 -10.21 16.87
N ARG A 48 13.14 -8.92 16.79
CA ARG A 48 13.27 -7.96 17.92
C ARG A 48 12.30 -8.27 19.06
N LEU A 49 11.15 -8.87 18.76
CA LEU A 49 10.19 -9.33 19.76
C LEU A 49 10.51 -10.71 20.32
N GLU A 50 11.51 -11.40 19.76
CA GLU A 50 11.89 -12.78 20.11
C GLU A 50 10.71 -13.76 19.96
N VAL A 51 9.94 -13.63 18.86
CA VAL A 51 8.80 -14.50 18.53
C VAL A 51 8.91 -14.99 17.08
N PRO A 52 8.33 -16.15 16.74
CA PRO A 52 8.18 -16.54 15.36
C PRO A 52 7.20 -15.63 14.62
N VAL A 53 7.32 -15.54 13.27
CA VAL A 53 6.39 -14.81 12.40
C VAL A 53 5.63 -15.78 11.51
N GLU A 54 4.33 -15.50 11.36
CA GLU A 54 3.44 -16.13 10.38
C GLU A 54 2.95 -15.06 9.39
N PHE A 55 2.99 -15.37 8.10
CA PHE A 55 2.52 -14.47 7.05
C PHE A 55 1.12 -14.84 6.61
N VAL A 56 0.16 -13.94 6.82
CA VAL A 56 -1.22 -14.06 6.36
C VAL A 56 -1.35 -13.25 5.06
N CYS A 57 -1.26 -13.93 3.92
CA CYS A 57 -1.15 -13.29 2.60
C CYS A 57 -2.51 -13.04 1.94
N PHE A 58 -2.66 -11.88 1.30
CA PHE A 58 -3.86 -11.43 0.59
C PHE A 58 -3.51 -10.82 -0.76
N GLN A 59 -4.49 -10.75 -1.67
CA GLN A 59 -4.33 -10.15 -3.00
C GLN A 59 -4.82 -8.69 -3.10
N ALA A 60 -5.36 -8.14 -2.00
CA ALA A 60 -5.86 -6.78 -1.96
C ALA A 60 -5.67 -6.13 -0.58
N ALA A 61 -5.45 -4.81 -0.58
CA ALA A 61 -5.32 -4.03 0.65
C ALA A 61 -6.59 -4.06 1.51
N LYS A 62 -7.78 -4.17 0.89
CA LYS A 62 -9.06 -4.33 1.58
C LYS A 62 -9.07 -5.58 2.46
N GLN A 63 -8.65 -6.72 1.91
CA GLN A 63 -8.58 -8.00 2.66
C GLN A 63 -7.56 -7.93 3.81
N SER A 64 -6.41 -7.28 3.56
CA SER A 64 -5.39 -7.05 4.59
C SER A 64 -5.91 -6.17 5.73
N PHE A 65 -6.67 -5.13 5.41
CA PHE A 65 -7.34 -4.27 6.39
C PHE A 65 -8.37 -5.05 7.21
N GLU A 66 -9.25 -5.81 6.55
CA GLU A 66 -10.27 -6.63 7.20
C GLU A 66 -9.64 -7.66 8.15
N ALA A 67 -8.53 -8.28 7.75
CA ALA A 67 -7.83 -9.26 8.58
C ALA A 67 -7.32 -8.66 9.90
N LEU A 68 -6.87 -7.40 9.89
CA LEU A 68 -6.48 -6.67 11.10
C LEU A 68 -7.68 -6.28 11.95
N ALA A 69 -8.74 -5.77 11.32
CA ALA A 69 -9.97 -5.37 12.01
C ALA A 69 -10.63 -6.57 12.72
N ASP A 70 -10.65 -7.74 12.08
CA ASP A 70 -11.25 -8.98 12.58
C ASP A 70 -10.34 -9.78 13.53
N GLY A 71 -9.07 -9.32 13.73
CA GLY A 71 -8.11 -10.01 14.60
C GLY A 71 -7.52 -11.29 14.02
N ARG A 72 -7.59 -11.48 12.70
CA ARG A 72 -6.91 -12.57 11.97
C ARG A 72 -5.42 -12.30 11.77
N ALA A 73 -5.00 -11.04 11.90
CA ALA A 73 -3.60 -10.60 11.91
C ALA A 73 -3.39 -9.56 13.02
N ASP A 74 -2.16 -9.44 13.49
CA ASP A 74 -1.75 -8.56 14.58
C ASP A 74 -1.01 -7.32 14.05
N LEU A 75 -0.29 -7.49 12.96
CA LEU A 75 0.50 -6.47 12.29
C LEU A 75 0.13 -6.39 10.80
N GLY A 76 0.13 -5.20 10.23
CA GLY A 76 -0.12 -5.01 8.79
C GLY A 76 0.72 -3.89 8.18
N PHE A 77 0.67 -3.84 6.84
CA PHE A 77 1.41 -2.91 6.01
C PHE A 77 0.44 -2.27 5.02
N LEU A 78 -0.05 -1.09 5.36
CA LEU A 78 -1.09 -0.41 4.61
C LEU A 78 -0.76 1.08 4.43
N ALA A 79 -1.29 1.66 3.36
CA ALA A 79 -1.26 3.10 3.21
C ALA A 79 -2.04 3.79 4.34
N ILE A 80 -1.48 4.88 4.85
CA ILE A 80 -2.16 5.77 5.79
C ILE A 80 -3.33 6.42 5.06
N GLU A 81 -4.56 6.05 5.44
CA GLU A 81 -5.80 6.57 4.88
C GLU A 81 -6.81 6.85 6.01
N PRO A 82 -7.52 8.00 5.98
CA PRO A 82 -8.48 8.37 7.04
C PRO A 82 -9.48 7.26 7.34
N ALA A 83 -10.08 6.64 6.31
CA ALA A 83 -11.04 5.55 6.46
C ALA A 83 -10.48 4.31 7.17
N ARG A 84 -9.16 4.10 7.14
CA ARG A 84 -8.49 3.01 7.86
C ARG A 84 -8.09 3.41 9.28
N ALA A 85 -7.76 4.68 9.50
CA ALA A 85 -7.35 5.22 10.79
C ALA A 85 -8.47 5.21 11.85
N ASP A 86 -9.71 4.97 11.45
CA ASP A 86 -10.82 4.76 12.38
C ASP A 86 -10.67 3.44 13.17
N GLN A 87 -10.06 2.43 12.58
CA GLN A 87 -9.92 1.09 13.17
C GLN A 87 -8.45 0.66 13.39
N LEU A 88 -7.50 1.30 12.72
CA LEU A 88 -6.08 0.99 12.82
C LEU A 88 -5.28 2.17 13.35
N ALA A 89 -4.21 1.88 14.08
CA ALA A 89 -3.17 2.82 14.45
C ALA A 89 -1.94 2.61 13.54
N PHE A 90 -1.34 3.70 13.08
CA PHE A 90 -0.26 3.71 12.09
C PHE A 90 1.03 4.27 12.66
N THR A 91 2.17 3.70 12.27
CA THR A 91 3.48 4.31 12.42
C THR A 91 3.66 5.46 11.41
N PRO A 92 4.73 6.27 11.50
CA PRO A 92 5.23 7.02 10.36
C PRO A 92 5.46 6.09 9.15
N PRO A 93 5.39 6.63 7.91
CA PRO A 93 5.58 5.82 6.71
C PRO A 93 7.02 5.31 6.62
N TYR A 94 7.18 4.07 6.13
CA TYR A 94 8.50 3.49 5.82
C TYR A 94 8.86 3.66 4.35
N VAL A 95 7.85 3.73 3.46
CA VAL A 95 8.00 3.87 2.00
C VAL A 95 6.92 4.78 1.46
N ILE A 96 7.28 5.57 0.43
CA ILE A 96 6.38 6.38 -0.37
C ILE A 96 6.38 5.83 -1.79
N ILE A 97 5.20 5.56 -2.33
CA ILE A 97 4.96 5.21 -3.72
C ILE A 97 3.96 6.18 -4.34
N GLU A 98 3.86 6.22 -5.67
CA GLU A 98 3.05 7.22 -6.36
C GLU A 98 1.82 6.60 -7.01
N GLY A 99 0.68 7.30 -6.88
CA GLY A 99 -0.53 7.05 -7.64
C GLY A 99 -0.54 7.89 -8.92
N VAL A 100 -0.73 7.23 -10.07
CA VAL A 100 -0.77 7.87 -11.40
C VAL A 100 -1.95 7.37 -12.22
N TYR A 101 -2.28 8.11 -13.28
CA TYR A 101 -3.29 7.70 -14.25
C TYR A 101 -2.67 7.16 -15.54
N VAL A 102 -3.29 6.14 -16.11
CA VAL A 102 -3.18 5.77 -17.52
C VAL A 102 -4.40 6.35 -18.27
N VAL A 103 -4.17 6.84 -19.47
CA VAL A 103 -5.21 7.34 -20.38
C VAL A 103 -4.94 6.82 -21.80
N PRO A 104 -5.92 6.85 -22.72
CA PRO A 104 -5.67 6.62 -24.14
C PRO A 104 -4.61 7.60 -24.67
N GLU A 105 -3.75 7.16 -25.59
CA GLU A 105 -2.72 8.00 -26.23
C GLU A 105 -3.34 9.26 -26.87
N SER A 106 -4.52 9.11 -27.45
CA SER A 106 -5.27 10.20 -28.09
C SER A 106 -6.00 11.12 -27.10
N SER A 107 -5.99 10.82 -25.81
CA SER A 107 -6.67 11.65 -24.81
C SER A 107 -6.07 13.06 -24.75
N PRO A 108 -6.88 14.13 -24.71
CA PRO A 108 -6.38 15.48 -24.51
C PRO A 108 -5.95 15.76 -23.05
N VAL A 109 -6.26 14.85 -22.11
CA VAL A 109 -5.96 15.00 -20.68
C VAL A 109 -4.46 14.83 -20.45
N SER A 110 -3.78 15.84 -19.91
CA SER A 110 -2.34 15.85 -19.69
C SER A 110 -1.92 15.95 -18.22
N THR A 111 -2.83 16.40 -17.36
CA THR A 111 -2.58 16.55 -15.92
C THR A 111 -3.61 15.77 -15.08
N PRO A 112 -3.27 15.39 -13.85
CA PRO A 112 -4.23 14.71 -12.96
C PRO A 112 -5.51 15.52 -12.69
N ALA A 113 -5.40 16.84 -12.58
CA ALA A 113 -6.56 17.70 -12.32
C ALA A 113 -7.57 17.68 -13.47
N GLU A 114 -7.13 17.45 -14.70
CA GLU A 114 -7.99 17.40 -15.87
C GLU A 114 -8.82 16.10 -15.97
N VAL A 115 -8.49 15.10 -15.15
CA VAL A 115 -9.27 13.84 -15.08
C VAL A 115 -10.62 14.07 -14.41
N ASP A 116 -10.72 15.02 -13.47
CA ASP A 116 -11.97 15.27 -12.72
C ASP A 116 -12.95 16.13 -13.52
N ARG A 117 -13.58 15.54 -14.53
CA ARG A 117 -14.58 16.18 -15.39
C ARG A 117 -15.88 15.38 -15.44
N VAL A 118 -16.99 16.06 -15.63
CA VAL A 118 -18.29 15.41 -15.86
C VAL A 118 -18.21 14.50 -17.08
N GLY A 119 -18.67 13.27 -16.93
CA GLY A 119 -18.64 12.25 -17.95
C GLY A 119 -17.37 11.41 -17.99
N THR A 120 -16.27 11.81 -17.31
CA THR A 120 -15.06 10.99 -17.19
C THR A 120 -15.32 9.78 -16.30
N ARG A 121 -14.93 8.59 -16.75
CA ARG A 121 -15.01 7.32 -16.03
C ARG A 121 -13.61 6.87 -15.67
N VAL A 122 -13.33 6.65 -14.38
CA VAL A 122 -12.01 6.31 -13.84
C VAL A 122 -12.03 4.91 -13.25
N GLY A 123 -11.25 3.98 -13.81
CA GLY A 123 -11.08 2.63 -13.27
C GLY A 123 -10.15 2.61 -12.06
N VAL A 124 -10.57 1.96 -10.98
CA VAL A 124 -9.76 1.80 -9.76
C VAL A 124 -9.82 0.37 -9.23
N LYS A 125 -8.76 -0.06 -8.52
CA LYS A 125 -8.81 -1.30 -7.73
C LYS A 125 -9.60 -1.04 -6.46
N GLU A 126 -10.68 -1.78 -6.24
CA GLU A 126 -11.58 -1.62 -5.11
C GLU A 126 -10.83 -1.70 -3.76
N GLY A 127 -11.07 -0.72 -2.89
CA GLY A 127 -10.49 -0.62 -1.55
C GLY A 127 -8.98 -0.37 -1.51
N SER A 128 -8.36 -0.04 -2.65
CA SER A 128 -6.97 0.44 -2.69
C SER A 128 -6.85 1.84 -2.05
N ALA A 129 -5.62 2.26 -1.72
CA ALA A 129 -5.38 3.61 -1.20
C ALA A 129 -5.84 4.69 -2.19
N TYR A 130 -5.60 4.47 -3.48
CA TYR A 130 -6.00 5.43 -4.50
C TYR A 130 -7.53 5.40 -4.78
N ASP A 131 -8.23 4.28 -4.62
CA ASP A 131 -9.70 4.27 -4.61
C ASP A 131 -10.25 5.14 -3.46
N LEU A 132 -9.76 4.91 -2.24
CA LEU A 132 -10.18 5.68 -1.06
C LEU A 132 -9.87 7.19 -1.22
N PHE A 133 -8.69 7.51 -1.76
CA PHE A 133 -8.30 8.89 -2.04
C PHE A 133 -9.21 9.53 -3.08
N LEU A 134 -9.38 8.91 -4.24
CA LEU A 134 -10.18 9.44 -5.35
C LEU A 134 -11.66 9.56 -4.98
N THR A 135 -12.18 8.61 -4.18
CA THR A 135 -13.57 8.67 -3.68
C THR A 135 -13.86 9.95 -2.88
N ARG A 136 -12.87 10.46 -2.14
CA ARG A 136 -13.08 11.69 -1.34
C ARG A 136 -12.65 12.98 -2.06
N THR A 137 -11.92 12.89 -3.18
CA THR A 137 -11.33 14.06 -3.84
C THR A 137 -11.95 14.39 -5.19
N LEU A 138 -12.34 13.39 -5.98
CA LEU A 138 -13.05 13.64 -7.25
C LEU A 138 -14.45 14.15 -6.97
N GLN A 139 -14.84 15.19 -7.72
CA GLN A 139 -16.14 15.87 -7.60
C GLN A 139 -17.04 15.62 -8.80
N HIS A 140 -16.49 15.35 -9.96
CA HIS A 140 -17.18 15.31 -11.23
C HIS A 140 -17.06 13.97 -11.96
N ALA A 141 -15.87 13.34 -11.89
CA ALA A 141 -15.63 12.06 -12.53
C ALA A 141 -16.30 10.90 -11.78
N THR A 142 -16.69 9.87 -12.53
CA THR A 142 -17.29 8.66 -11.98
C THR A 142 -16.24 7.59 -11.75
N ILE A 143 -16.18 7.05 -10.55
CA ILE A 143 -15.29 5.95 -10.21
C ILE A 143 -15.93 4.61 -10.57
N VAL A 144 -15.19 3.79 -11.32
CA VAL A 144 -15.57 2.42 -11.68
C VAL A 144 -14.62 1.46 -10.96
N ARG A 145 -15.16 0.59 -10.09
CA ARG A 145 -14.38 -0.29 -9.22
C ARG A 145 -14.28 -1.69 -9.78
N GLY A 146 -13.09 -2.30 -9.69
CA GLY A 146 -12.86 -3.68 -10.07
C GLY A 146 -11.66 -4.28 -9.36
N ALA A 147 -11.26 -5.48 -9.79
CA ALA A 147 -10.13 -6.19 -9.21
C ALA A 147 -8.78 -5.48 -9.49
N GLU A 148 -8.64 -4.88 -10.69
CA GLU A 148 -7.50 -4.06 -11.09
C GLU A 148 -7.98 -2.88 -11.93
N GLY A 149 -7.57 -1.65 -11.56
CA GLY A 149 -8.07 -0.42 -12.19
C GLY A 149 -7.63 -0.27 -13.64
N VAL A 150 -6.40 -0.65 -13.98
CA VAL A 150 -5.85 -0.56 -15.34
C VAL A 150 -6.44 -1.61 -16.27
N ASP A 151 -6.73 -2.81 -15.77
CA ASP A 151 -7.37 -3.86 -16.57
C ASP A 151 -8.81 -3.48 -16.88
N LEU A 152 -9.52 -2.91 -15.89
CA LEU A 152 -10.88 -2.40 -16.05
C LEU A 152 -10.94 -1.22 -17.04
N PHE A 153 -9.97 -0.30 -16.96
CA PHE A 153 -9.80 0.79 -17.91
C PHE A 153 -9.75 0.27 -19.36
N HIS A 154 -8.94 -0.76 -19.59
CA HIS A 154 -8.79 -1.35 -20.92
C HIS A 154 -10.04 -2.11 -21.36
N ALA A 155 -10.56 -3.00 -20.49
CA ALA A 155 -11.68 -3.89 -20.81
C ALA A 155 -13.00 -3.13 -21.09
N GLU A 156 -13.24 -2.03 -20.35
CA GLU A 156 -14.48 -1.25 -20.47
C GLU A 156 -14.30 0.04 -21.26
N SER A 157 -13.12 0.26 -21.87
CA SER A 157 -12.81 1.49 -22.61
C SER A 157 -13.14 2.74 -21.78
N LEU A 158 -12.62 2.78 -20.55
CA LEU A 158 -12.80 3.93 -19.66
C LEU A 158 -11.90 5.09 -20.11
N ASP A 159 -12.18 6.30 -19.60
CA ASP A 159 -11.42 7.50 -19.96
C ASP A 159 -10.05 7.55 -19.25
N ALA A 160 -9.96 6.97 -18.05
CA ALA A 160 -8.71 6.83 -17.30
C ALA A 160 -8.70 5.56 -16.45
N GLY A 161 -7.50 5.05 -16.14
CA GLY A 161 -7.27 4.03 -15.13
C GLY A 161 -6.29 4.55 -14.08
N ALA A 162 -6.58 4.34 -12.80
CA ALA A 162 -5.70 4.72 -11.71
C ALA A 162 -4.94 3.51 -11.17
N GLY A 163 -3.67 3.74 -10.80
CA GLY A 163 -2.85 2.68 -10.21
C GLY A 163 -1.55 3.21 -9.63
N ILE A 164 -0.75 2.29 -9.07
CA ILE A 164 0.61 2.56 -8.63
C ILE A 164 1.50 2.75 -9.87
N ARG A 165 2.41 3.73 -9.86
CA ARG A 165 3.22 4.13 -11.02
C ARG A 165 3.84 2.95 -11.75
N LYS A 166 4.65 2.13 -11.09
CA LYS A 166 5.38 1.06 -11.75
C LYS A 166 4.48 0.02 -12.43
N PRO A 167 3.45 -0.55 -11.78
CA PRO A 167 2.46 -1.38 -12.45
C PRO A 167 1.76 -0.70 -13.63
N VAL A 168 1.45 0.60 -13.54
CA VAL A 168 0.84 1.37 -14.63
C VAL A 168 1.80 1.51 -15.81
N GLU A 169 3.08 1.82 -15.57
CA GLU A 169 4.11 1.89 -16.61
C GLU A 169 4.32 0.54 -17.30
N GLU A 170 4.33 -0.54 -16.53
CA GLU A 170 4.42 -1.91 -17.06
C GLU A 170 3.17 -2.28 -17.89
N PHE A 171 1.99 -1.83 -17.48
CA PHE A 171 0.76 -1.99 -18.27
C PHE A 171 0.87 -1.23 -19.59
N VAL A 172 1.25 0.05 -19.59
CA VAL A 172 1.40 0.88 -20.79
C VAL A 172 2.43 0.30 -21.76
N ALA A 173 3.55 -0.21 -21.25
CA ALA A 173 4.60 -0.82 -22.07
C ALA A 173 4.11 -2.03 -22.91
N ARG A 174 3.07 -2.74 -22.43
CA ARG A 174 2.47 -3.90 -23.13
C ARG A 174 1.13 -3.60 -23.80
N THR A 175 0.60 -2.36 -23.65
CA THR A 175 -0.72 -1.98 -24.17
C THR A 175 -0.59 -0.75 -25.08
N PRO A 176 -0.28 -0.95 -26.39
CA PRO A 176 -0.17 0.15 -27.34
C PRO A 176 -1.42 1.02 -27.39
N GLY A 177 -1.25 2.31 -27.66
CA GLY A 177 -2.37 3.27 -27.70
C GLY A 177 -2.75 3.82 -26.32
N THR A 178 -1.93 3.56 -25.30
CA THR A 178 -2.09 4.12 -23.95
C THR A 178 -0.84 4.87 -23.50
N ARG A 179 -1.00 5.82 -22.58
CA ARG A 179 0.11 6.54 -21.96
C ARG A 179 -0.15 6.84 -20.49
N VAL A 180 0.92 7.06 -19.74
CA VAL A 180 0.86 7.51 -18.35
C VAL A 180 0.78 9.03 -18.31
N ILE A 181 -0.07 9.59 -17.44
CA ILE A 181 0.04 10.99 -17.02
C ILE A 181 1.23 11.07 -16.07
N GLN A 182 2.27 11.83 -16.44
CA GLN A 182 3.57 11.83 -15.74
C GLN A 182 3.48 12.36 -14.31
N ASP A 183 2.62 13.35 -14.07
CA ASP A 183 2.39 13.86 -12.73
C ASP A 183 1.58 12.87 -11.89
N ARG A 184 2.01 12.67 -10.63
CA ARG A 184 1.24 11.89 -9.67
C ARG A 184 -0.01 12.66 -9.20
N PHE A 185 -1.10 11.95 -8.98
CA PHE A 185 -2.27 12.53 -8.32
C PHE A 185 -2.20 12.39 -6.78
N MET A 186 -1.42 11.44 -6.27
CA MET A 186 -1.20 11.27 -4.83
C MET A 186 0.15 10.64 -4.50
N GLU A 187 0.64 10.93 -3.30
CA GLU A 187 1.64 10.12 -2.62
C GLU A 187 0.94 9.06 -1.76
N ILE A 188 1.32 7.80 -1.94
CA ILE A 188 0.81 6.69 -1.16
C ILE A 188 1.82 6.39 -0.06
N ARG A 189 1.54 6.85 1.16
CA ARG A 189 2.40 6.72 2.33
C ARG A 189 2.17 5.37 2.99
N GLN A 190 3.06 4.42 2.78
CA GLN A 190 2.98 3.06 3.30
C GLN A 190 3.57 2.99 4.71
N ALA A 191 2.77 2.51 5.66
CA ALA A 191 3.15 2.43 7.08
C ALA A 191 2.87 1.03 7.65
N VAL A 192 3.52 0.74 8.76
CA VAL A 192 3.16 -0.38 9.60
C VAL A 192 1.94 0.02 10.42
N CYS A 193 1.03 -0.91 10.62
CA CYS A 193 -0.19 -0.66 11.39
C CYS A 193 -0.58 -1.86 12.25
N THR A 194 -1.34 -1.58 13.30
CA THR A 194 -1.93 -2.55 14.22
C THR A 194 -3.38 -2.15 14.54
N PRO A 195 -4.24 -3.06 15.02
CA PRO A 195 -5.57 -2.68 15.49
C PRO A 195 -5.54 -1.51 16.48
N LYS A 196 -6.47 -0.58 16.36
CA LYS A 196 -6.49 0.68 17.15
C LYS A 196 -6.51 0.47 18.66
N ARG A 197 -7.02 -0.66 19.14
CA ARG A 197 -6.95 -1.06 20.56
C ARG A 197 -5.52 -1.19 21.10
N HIS A 198 -4.55 -1.37 20.22
CA HIS A 198 -3.12 -1.45 20.51
C HIS A 198 -2.36 -0.19 20.07
N ALA A 199 -3.02 0.99 20.11
CA ALA A 199 -2.43 2.26 19.67
C ALA A 199 -1.11 2.60 20.40
N ASP A 200 -1.00 2.28 21.68
CA ASP A 200 0.21 2.54 22.47
C ASP A 200 1.42 1.73 21.97
N THR A 201 1.17 0.54 21.39
CA THR A 201 2.20 -0.30 20.78
C THR A 201 2.79 0.35 19.52
N THR A 202 2.06 1.28 18.86
CA THR A 202 2.60 2.01 17.70
C THR A 202 3.75 2.94 18.07
N ILE A 203 3.91 3.34 19.32
CA ILE A 203 5.08 4.12 19.78
C ILE A 203 6.34 3.28 19.60
N TRP A 204 6.34 2.05 20.13
CA TRP A 204 7.46 1.13 19.93
C TRP A 204 7.68 0.80 18.45
N LEU A 205 6.61 0.48 17.70
CA LEU A 205 6.69 0.21 16.27
C LEU A 205 7.28 1.38 15.49
N SER A 206 6.91 2.62 15.84
CA SER A 206 7.44 3.83 15.19
C SER A 206 8.95 3.96 15.41
N ASP A 207 9.42 3.74 16.63
CA ASP A 207 10.85 3.75 16.94
C ASP A 207 11.60 2.67 16.13
N GLN A 208 11.03 1.46 16.02
CA GLN A 208 11.63 0.39 15.22
C GLN A 208 11.69 0.78 13.74
N ILE A 209 10.62 1.33 13.18
CA ILE A 209 10.56 1.73 11.76
C ILE A 209 11.55 2.86 11.46
N GLU A 210 11.67 3.86 12.34
CA GLU A 210 12.66 4.93 12.18
C GLU A 210 14.10 4.38 12.20
N GLN A 211 14.40 3.44 13.10
CA GLN A 211 15.70 2.76 13.12
C GLN A 211 15.97 1.96 11.85
N LEU A 212 14.96 1.24 11.30
CA LEU A 212 15.11 0.48 10.07
C LEU A 212 15.32 1.39 8.84
N LYS A 213 14.69 2.57 8.82
CA LYS A 213 14.96 3.60 7.79
C LYS A 213 16.38 4.15 7.94
N ALA A 214 16.76 4.58 9.14
CA ALA A 214 18.06 5.19 9.42
C ALA A 214 19.23 4.27 9.16
N SER A 215 19.09 2.96 9.44
CA SER A 215 20.14 1.95 9.21
C SER A 215 20.33 1.58 7.73
N GLY A 216 19.43 2.04 6.83
CA GLY A 216 19.44 1.62 5.43
C GLY A 216 18.73 0.28 5.15
N PHE A 217 18.21 -0.40 6.18
CA PHE A 217 17.54 -1.70 6.03
C PHE A 217 16.41 -1.68 5.00
N VAL A 218 15.55 -0.64 5.06
CA VAL A 218 14.43 -0.47 4.12
C VAL A 218 14.93 -0.27 2.70
N ALA A 219 15.94 0.59 2.50
CA ALA A 219 16.56 0.84 1.19
C ALA A 219 17.18 -0.43 0.60
N ASP A 220 17.92 -1.18 1.40
CA ASP A 220 18.56 -2.42 0.98
C ASP A 220 17.52 -3.50 0.64
N SER A 221 16.42 -3.58 1.38
CA SER A 221 15.34 -4.52 1.09
C SER A 221 14.64 -4.18 -0.24
N LEU A 222 14.33 -2.90 -0.49
CA LEU A 222 13.79 -2.45 -1.77
C LEU A 222 14.73 -2.78 -2.93
N LYS A 223 16.03 -2.53 -2.75
CA LYS A 223 17.05 -2.86 -3.75
C LYS A 223 17.12 -4.37 -4.04
N ARG A 224 17.16 -5.22 -3.01
CA ARG A 224 17.15 -6.69 -3.18
C ARG A 224 15.92 -7.18 -3.91
N SER A 225 14.78 -6.52 -3.69
CA SER A 225 13.50 -6.83 -4.35
C SER A 225 13.37 -6.22 -5.75
N GLY A 226 14.40 -5.49 -6.25
CA GLY A 226 14.37 -4.82 -7.56
C GLY A 226 13.40 -3.63 -7.62
N ARG A 227 13.10 -2.99 -6.48
CA ARG A 227 12.11 -1.90 -6.35
C ARG A 227 12.78 -0.55 -6.08
N LEU A 228 13.62 -0.12 -7.03
CA LEU A 228 14.26 1.21 -6.99
C LEU A 228 13.31 2.36 -7.32
N ASP A 229 12.10 2.05 -7.76
CA ASP A 229 11.00 2.96 -8.05
C ASP A 229 10.21 3.40 -6.80
N ALA A 230 10.44 2.74 -5.66
CA ALA A 230 9.86 3.13 -4.37
C ALA A 230 10.88 3.93 -3.55
N ALA A 231 10.44 5.05 -2.98
CA ALA A 231 11.28 5.88 -2.14
C ALA A 231 11.13 5.52 -0.66
N VAL A 232 12.27 5.36 0.05
CA VAL A 232 12.23 5.31 1.52
C VAL A 232 11.65 6.63 2.03
N ALA A 233 10.68 6.55 2.94
CA ALA A 233 10.11 7.77 3.52
C ALA A 233 11.16 8.53 4.35
N PRO A 234 11.14 9.87 4.37
CA PRO A 234 12.01 10.66 5.24
C PRO A 234 11.87 10.22 6.71
N LEU A 235 12.94 10.41 7.49
CA LEU A 235 12.84 10.27 8.93
C LEU A 235 11.83 11.29 9.49
N SER A 236 11.09 10.86 10.51
CA SER A 236 10.22 11.78 11.26
C SER A 236 11.07 12.71 12.13
N ASP A 237 10.64 13.97 12.25
CA ASP A 237 11.24 14.97 13.13
C ASP A 237 11.07 14.62 14.61
#